data_606081357b682009a9489579eaa57864
#
_entry.id   606081357b682009a9489579eaa57864
#
_cell.length_a   1.000
_cell.length_b   1.000
_cell.length_c   1.000
_cell.angle_alpha   90.00
_cell.angle_beta   90.00
_cell.angle_gamma   90.00
#
_symmetry.space_group_name_H-M   'P 1'
#
loop_
_entity.id
_entity.type
_entity.pdbx_description
1 polymer ?
#
loop_
_entity_poly.entity_id
_entity_poly.type
_entity_poly.pdbx_seq_one_letter_code
_entity_poly.pdbx_strand_id
1 'polypeptide(L)'
;MRRSLFVFIILLLGPANVFSWGANGHRISAKIAEKGLSAKSKATVKELLEPQTLPSVSNWMDNLKSVKGLSYMNNLHYVNLPKGENYWDAQNNPDGDAIKALCYYRNVFVDEKSTDDVRAQALQIIVHVVSDLHQPLHAGMPQDRGGNDIPIIWFGEQTNLHMVWDEKIIDSEKLSYTEYVDFIYPVYSIHKSVWSNTNILMWIEESVVLRDKIYEYLYDSKKKRNKKYLEYKYRYDFL
;
A
#
# COMPACT_ATOMS: atom_id res chain seq x y z
N MET A 1 50.09 10.55 30.72
CA MET A 1 48.81 9.82 30.76
C MET A 1 47.87 10.45 29.73
N ARG A 2 47.72 9.81 28.57
CA ARG A 2 46.79 10.24 27.52
C ARG A 2 45.42 9.60 27.81
N ARG A 3 44.41 10.42 28.11
CA ARG A 3 43.00 9.96 28.24
C ARG A 3 42.40 9.88 26.83
N SER A 4 42.17 8.64 26.38
CA SER A 4 41.41 8.39 25.15
C SER A 4 39.93 8.62 25.44
N LEU A 5 39.33 9.60 24.76
CA LEU A 5 37.91 9.89 24.78
C LEU A 5 37.22 8.96 23.79
N PHE A 6 36.56 7.93 24.28
CA PHE A 6 35.66 7.10 23.44
C PHE A 6 34.35 7.86 23.21
N VAL A 7 34.16 8.38 22.01
CA VAL A 7 32.88 8.94 21.57
C VAL A 7 32.00 7.78 21.16
N PHE A 8 31.00 7.44 21.97
CA PHE A 8 29.92 6.53 21.59
C PHE A 8 28.96 7.29 20.65
N ILE A 9 29.04 7.01 19.36
CA ILE A 9 28.01 7.41 18.40
C ILE A 9 26.84 6.48 18.61
N ILE A 10 25.82 6.92 19.35
CA ILE A 10 24.52 6.29 19.41
C ILE A 10 23.82 6.62 18.07
N LEU A 11 23.85 5.68 17.13
CA LEU A 11 22.96 5.70 15.98
C LEU A 11 21.53 5.57 16.52
N LEU A 12 20.85 6.69 16.66
CA LEU A 12 19.41 6.73 16.84
C LEU A 12 18.78 6.20 15.52
N LEU A 13 18.55 4.88 15.48
CA LEU A 13 17.61 4.29 14.53
C LEU A 13 16.23 4.82 14.94
N GLY A 14 15.82 5.93 14.34
CA GLY A 14 14.44 6.40 14.42
C GLY A 14 13.49 5.30 13.91
N PRO A 15 12.24 5.27 14.36
CA PRO A 15 11.29 4.29 13.87
C PRO A 15 11.25 4.40 12.36
N ALA A 16 11.54 3.29 11.65
CA ALA A 16 11.36 3.21 10.23
C ALA A 16 9.87 3.49 9.96
N ASN A 17 9.57 4.63 9.36
CA ASN A 17 8.22 4.93 8.94
C ASN A 17 7.83 3.86 7.91
N VAL A 18 6.91 3.01 8.27
CA VAL A 18 6.27 2.07 7.34
C VAL A 18 5.30 2.93 6.53
N PHE A 19 5.67 3.26 5.31
CA PHE A 19 4.77 3.91 4.36
C PHE A 19 3.96 2.79 3.69
N SER A 20 2.66 3.02 3.49
CA SER A 20 1.82 2.30 2.56
C SER A 20 2.15 2.74 1.13
N TRP A 21 1.43 2.32 0.12
CA TRP A 21 1.63 2.88 -1.23
C TRP A 21 2.04 4.34 -1.12
N GLY A 22 3.11 4.73 -1.78
CA GLY A 22 3.54 6.11 -1.81
C GLY A 22 2.41 7.03 -2.26
N ALA A 23 2.50 8.29 -1.89
CA ALA A 23 1.42 9.26 -2.11
C ALA A 23 0.90 9.30 -3.56
N ASN A 24 1.75 9.02 -4.55
CA ASN A 24 1.35 8.93 -5.96
C ASN A 24 0.56 7.66 -6.25
N GLY A 25 0.93 6.50 -5.69
CA GLY A 25 0.21 5.25 -5.85
C GLY A 25 -1.25 5.36 -5.40
N HIS A 26 -1.48 5.90 -4.19
CA HIS A 26 -2.82 6.16 -3.67
C HIS A 26 -3.62 7.13 -4.55
N ARG A 27 -3.01 8.21 -5.03
CA ARG A 27 -3.69 9.16 -5.92
C ARG A 27 -4.04 8.55 -7.28
N ILE A 28 -3.17 7.71 -7.82
CA ILE A 28 -3.42 6.99 -9.09
C ILE A 28 -4.61 6.07 -8.94
N SER A 29 -4.61 5.18 -7.94
CA SER A 29 -5.70 4.23 -7.70
C SER A 29 -7.03 4.93 -7.44
N ALA A 30 -7.03 5.96 -6.60
CA ALA A 30 -8.21 6.77 -6.31
C ALA A 30 -8.74 7.51 -7.55
N LYS A 31 -7.85 7.98 -8.43
CA LYS A 31 -8.26 8.67 -9.67
C LYS A 31 -8.88 7.71 -10.69
N ILE A 32 -8.36 6.48 -10.79
CA ILE A 32 -8.97 5.43 -11.61
C ILE A 32 -10.34 5.06 -11.07
N ALA A 33 -10.46 4.87 -9.75
CA ALA A 33 -11.73 4.62 -9.09
C ALA A 33 -12.74 5.73 -9.36
N GLU A 34 -12.36 7.00 -9.20
CA GLU A 34 -13.20 8.17 -9.48
C GLU A 34 -13.73 8.19 -10.93
N LYS A 35 -12.86 7.89 -11.90
CA LYS A 35 -13.26 7.77 -13.31
C LYS A 35 -14.28 6.64 -13.52
N GLY A 36 -14.18 5.54 -12.75
CA GLY A 36 -15.02 4.34 -12.85
C GLY A 36 -16.38 4.42 -12.15
N LEU A 37 -16.62 5.42 -11.30
CA LEU A 37 -17.85 5.55 -10.52
C LEU A 37 -19.09 5.73 -11.40
N SER A 38 -20.22 5.11 -10.99
CA SER A 38 -21.54 5.39 -11.54
C SER A 38 -21.97 6.84 -11.24
N ALA A 39 -22.97 7.36 -11.98
CA ALA A 39 -23.51 8.69 -11.71
C ALA A 39 -24.01 8.83 -10.25
N LYS A 40 -24.68 7.79 -9.71
CA LYS A 40 -25.15 7.76 -8.33
C LYS A 40 -23.97 7.82 -7.35
N SER A 41 -22.95 6.97 -7.54
CA SER A 41 -21.78 6.97 -6.67
C SER A 41 -21.00 8.28 -6.73
N LYS A 42 -20.90 8.91 -7.91
CA LYS A 42 -20.27 10.24 -8.05
C LYS A 42 -21.01 11.30 -7.24
N ALA A 43 -22.36 11.28 -7.25
CA ALA A 43 -23.15 12.21 -6.45
C ALA A 43 -22.90 12.03 -4.96
N THR A 44 -22.92 10.78 -4.46
CA THR A 44 -22.64 10.48 -3.04
C THR A 44 -21.22 10.88 -2.63
N VAL A 45 -20.21 10.58 -3.45
CA VAL A 45 -18.82 10.98 -3.18
C VAL A 45 -18.68 12.49 -3.14
N LYS A 46 -19.33 13.20 -4.07
CA LYS A 46 -19.34 14.66 -4.09
C LYS A 46 -20.00 15.22 -2.83
N GLU A 47 -21.17 14.75 -2.46
CA GLU A 47 -21.91 15.17 -1.26
C GLU A 47 -21.05 15.02 0.01
N LEU A 48 -20.34 13.90 0.17
CA LEU A 48 -19.56 13.61 1.36
C LEU A 48 -18.19 14.30 1.39
N LEU A 49 -17.58 14.56 0.25
CA LEU A 49 -16.18 15.01 0.21
C LEU A 49 -15.99 16.46 -0.26
N GLU A 50 -16.99 17.11 -0.94
CA GLU A 50 -16.77 18.44 -1.52
C GLU A 50 -16.32 19.47 -0.47
N PRO A 51 -15.27 20.25 -0.74
CA PRO A 51 -14.58 20.45 -2.03
C PRO A 51 -13.47 19.45 -2.36
N GLN A 52 -13.28 18.41 -1.58
CA GLN A 52 -12.26 17.39 -1.80
C GLN A 52 -12.67 16.36 -2.87
N THR A 53 -11.68 15.58 -3.34
CA THR A 53 -11.85 14.52 -4.33
C THR A 53 -11.27 13.21 -3.81
N LEU A 54 -11.61 12.05 -4.39
CA LEU A 54 -10.99 10.79 -3.97
C LEU A 54 -9.46 10.82 -4.00
N PRO A 55 -8.79 11.35 -5.05
CA PRO A 55 -7.33 11.47 -5.03
C PRO A 55 -6.80 12.39 -3.92
N SER A 56 -7.50 13.46 -3.60
CA SER A 56 -7.02 14.40 -2.57
C SER A 56 -7.09 13.83 -1.15
N VAL A 57 -8.01 12.92 -0.89
CA VAL A 57 -8.18 12.27 0.43
C VAL A 57 -7.50 10.92 0.54
N SER A 58 -7.01 10.35 -0.56
CA SER A 58 -6.47 8.99 -0.59
C SER A 58 -5.27 8.75 0.32
N ASN A 59 -4.53 9.80 0.70
CA ASN A 59 -3.40 9.73 1.62
C ASN A 59 -3.74 10.14 3.06
N TRP A 60 -5.02 10.39 3.35
CA TRP A 60 -5.41 10.90 4.66
C TRP A 60 -4.99 9.97 5.80
N MET A 61 -5.17 8.67 5.63
CA MET A 61 -4.83 7.68 6.64
C MET A 61 -3.33 7.62 6.95
N ASP A 62 -2.46 7.78 5.96
CA ASP A 62 -1.02 7.89 6.15
C ASP A 62 -0.61 9.12 6.95
N ASN A 63 -1.30 10.24 6.73
CA ASN A 63 -1.03 11.47 7.47
C ASN A 63 -1.33 11.33 8.97
N LEU A 64 -2.15 10.34 9.37
CA LEU A 64 -2.48 10.06 10.76
C LEU A 64 -1.42 9.23 11.50
N LYS A 65 -0.49 8.58 10.80
CA LYS A 65 0.53 7.69 11.40
C LYS A 65 1.37 8.38 12.47
N SER A 66 1.60 9.69 12.34
CA SER A 66 2.35 10.51 13.29
C SER A 66 1.51 11.14 14.39
N VAL A 67 0.16 10.99 14.33
CA VAL A 67 -0.73 11.60 15.30
C VAL A 67 -0.78 10.77 16.57
N LYS A 68 -0.41 11.40 17.70
CA LYS A 68 -0.43 10.74 19.01
C LYS A 68 -1.83 10.19 19.33
N GLY A 69 -1.90 8.90 19.70
CA GLY A 69 -3.16 8.22 20.02
C GLY A 69 -3.84 7.51 18.85
N LEU A 70 -3.36 7.69 17.60
CA LEU A 70 -3.88 7.02 16.42
C LEU A 70 -2.95 5.93 15.87
N SER A 71 -1.91 5.56 16.62
CA SER A 71 -0.94 4.54 16.19
C SER A 71 -1.56 3.15 15.94
N TYR A 72 -2.71 2.85 16.56
CA TYR A 72 -3.45 1.61 16.28
C TYR A 72 -3.88 1.49 14.82
N MET A 73 -4.06 2.61 14.11
CA MET A 73 -4.41 2.62 12.71
C MET A 73 -3.29 2.09 11.80
N ASN A 74 -2.04 2.05 12.28
CA ASN A 74 -0.93 1.54 11.49
C ASN A 74 -1.12 0.07 11.10
N ASN A 75 -1.76 -0.73 11.95
CA ASN A 75 -2.04 -2.14 11.68
C ASN A 75 -3.12 -2.33 10.60
N LEU A 76 -3.92 -1.30 10.33
CA LEU A 76 -5.04 -1.36 9.40
C LEU A 76 -4.63 -1.19 7.93
N HIS A 77 -3.33 -1.02 7.65
CA HIS A 77 -2.79 -0.85 6.30
C HIS A 77 -2.39 -2.16 5.63
N TYR A 78 -2.21 -3.25 6.39
CA TYR A 78 -1.64 -4.49 5.88
C TYR A 78 -2.26 -5.74 6.53
N VAL A 79 -1.94 -6.88 5.95
CA VAL A 79 -2.23 -8.21 6.51
C VAL A 79 -0.92 -8.98 6.62
N ASN A 80 -0.65 -9.55 7.78
CA ASN A 80 0.46 -10.48 7.95
C ASN A 80 0.03 -11.88 7.49
N LEU A 81 0.62 -12.36 6.41
CA LEU A 81 0.24 -13.64 5.81
C LEU A 81 1.49 -14.49 5.51
N PRO A 82 1.81 -15.47 6.37
CA PRO A 82 2.91 -16.39 6.14
C PRO A 82 2.79 -17.12 4.80
N LYS A 83 3.91 -17.56 4.24
CA LYS A 83 3.91 -18.29 2.97
C LYS A 83 3.14 -19.61 3.09
N GLY A 84 2.19 -19.80 2.19
CA GLY A 84 1.37 -21.02 2.13
C GLY A 84 0.17 -21.05 3.06
N GLU A 85 -0.04 -19.99 3.86
CA GLU A 85 -1.21 -19.86 4.70
C GLU A 85 -2.28 -18.99 4.01
N ASN A 86 -3.54 -19.27 4.28
CA ASN A 86 -4.65 -18.39 3.92
C ASN A 86 -4.99 -17.45 5.09
N TYR A 87 -5.81 -16.45 4.84
CA TYR A 87 -6.15 -15.45 5.84
C TYR A 87 -6.78 -16.04 7.13
N TRP A 88 -7.56 -17.08 7.02
CA TRP A 88 -8.28 -17.66 8.14
C TRP A 88 -7.41 -18.54 9.03
N ASP A 89 -6.36 -19.13 8.46
CA ASP A 89 -5.41 -20.00 9.16
C ASP A 89 -4.23 -19.21 9.76
N ALA A 90 -3.97 -18.01 9.23
CA ALA A 90 -2.91 -17.15 9.72
C ALA A 90 -3.22 -16.56 11.09
N GLN A 91 -2.17 -16.36 11.90
CA GLN A 91 -2.30 -15.64 13.16
C GLN A 91 -2.53 -14.15 12.92
N ASN A 92 -3.79 -13.76 12.85
CA ASN A 92 -4.18 -12.38 12.62
C ASN A 92 -3.86 -11.47 13.81
N ASN A 93 -3.59 -10.19 13.53
CA ASN A 93 -3.37 -9.19 14.56
C ASN A 93 -4.64 -9.00 15.42
N PRO A 94 -4.54 -9.17 16.76
CA PRO A 94 -5.70 -8.98 17.65
C PRO A 94 -6.25 -7.55 17.61
N ASP A 95 -5.38 -6.54 17.34
CA ASP A 95 -5.77 -5.13 17.25
C ASP A 95 -6.40 -4.75 15.90
N GLY A 96 -6.54 -5.72 14.98
CA GLY A 96 -7.09 -5.52 13.66
C GLY A 96 -6.04 -5.54 12.56
N ASP A 97 -6.52 -5.56 11.33
CA ASP A 97 -5.75 -5.57 10.08
C ASP A 97 -6.58 -4.89 8.96
N ALA A 98 -6.02 -4.82 7.77
CA ALA A 98 -6.65 -4.17 6.61
C ALA A 98 -8.01 -4.81 6.24
N ILE A 99 -8.18 -6.14 6.36
CA ILE A 99 -9.46 -6.81 6.06
C ILE A 99 -10.53 -6.41 7.07
N LYS A 100 -10.20 -6.50 8.37
CA LYS A 100 -11.13 -6.12 9.45
C LYS A 100 -11.51 -4.65 9.33
N ALA A 101 -10.54 -3.77 9.04
CA ALA A 101 -10.78 -2.35 8.79
C ALA A 101 -11.77 -2.15 7.64
N LEU A 102 -11.51 -2.78 6.49
CA LEU A 102 -12.38 -2.62 5.32
C LEU A 102 -13.81 -3.12 5.58
N CYS A 103 -13.96 -4.26 6.24
CA CYS A 103 -15.28 -4.77 6.63
C CYS A 103 -16.01 -3.82 7.57
N TYR A 104 -15.32 -3.27 8.58
CA TYR A 104 -15.90 -2.33 9.54
C TYR A 104 -16.30 -1.01 8.86
N TYR A 105 -15.38 -0.36 8.18
CA TYR A 105 -15.63 0.96 7.59
C TYR A 105 -16.60 0.92 6.41
N ARG A 106 -16.68 -0.21 5.67
CA ARG A 106 -17.73 -0.41 4.69
C ARG A 106 -19.12 -0.37 5.34
N ASN A 107 -19.29 -1.03 6.48
CA ASN A 107 -20.57 -0.99 7.20
C ASN A 107 -20.90 0.42 7.71
N VAL A 108 -19.90 1.13 8.25
CA VAL A 108 -20.06 2.53 8.68
C VAL A 108 -20.46 3.44 7.50
N PHE A 109 -19.83 3.24 6.32
CA PHE A 109 -20.10 4.04 5.14
C PHE A 109 -21.54 3.88 4.61
N VAL A 110 -22.08 2.67 4.66
CA VAL A 110 -23.44 2.38 4.16
C VAL A 110 -24.54 2.59 5.22
N ASP A 111 -24.19 2.81 6.47
CA ASP A 111 -25.16 3.05 7.54
C ASP A 111 -25.72 4.47 7.44
N GLU A 112 -26.99 4.56 7.01
CA GLU A 112 -27.72 5.84 6.88
C GLU A 112 -27.93 6.57 8.22
N LYS A 113 -27.71 5.90 9.36
CA LYS A 113 -27.77 6.53 10.69
C LYS A 113 -26.47 7.23 11.07
N SER A 114 -25.36 6.91 10.41
CA SER A 114 -24.09 7.60 10.60
C SER A 114 -24.17 9.01 10.01
N THR A 115 -23.53 9.97 10.67
CA THR A 115 -23.42 11.33 10.14
C THR A 115 -22.55 11.37 8.88
N ASP A 116 -22.72 12.38 8.05
CA ASP A 116 -21.94 12.54 6.81
C ASP A 116 -20.44 12.66 7.10
N ASP A 117 -20.04 13.31 8.18
CA ASP A 117 -18.62 13.37 8.59
C ASP A 117 -18.04 11.97 8.88
N VAL A 118 -18.79 11.12 9.58
CA VAL A 118 -18.39 9.75 9.90
C VAL A 118 -18.34 8.90 8.63
N ARG A 119 -19.30 9.06 7.74
CA ARG A 119 -19.34 8.38 6.43
C ARG A 119 -18.21 8.85 5.50
N ALA A 120 -17.91 10.15 5.51
CA ALA A 120 -16.78 10.73 4.79
C ALA A 120 -15.45 10.15 5.27
N GLN A 121 -15.23 10.08 6.58
CA GLN A 121 -14.05 9.42 7.15
C GLN A 121 -13.97 7.94 6.75
N ALA A 122 -15.07 7.21 6.84
CA ALA A 122 -15.11 5.81 6.43
C ALA A 122 -14.74 5.66 4.95
N LEU A 123 -15.23 6.54 4.07
CA LEU A 123 -14.87 6.55 2.65
C LEU A 123 -13.38 6.80 2.43
N GLN A 124 -12.77 7.75 3.15
CA GLN A 124 -11.33 8.03 3.08
C GLN A 124 -10.50 6.79 3.44
N ILE A 125 -10.89 6.09 4.53
CA ILE A 125 -10.23 4.86 4.96
C ILE A 125 -10.42 3.73 3.93
N ILE A 126 -11.63 3.55 3.40
CA ILE A 126 -11.91 2.54 2.38
C ILE A 126 -11.03 2.75 1.14
N VAL A 127 -10.97 3.98 0.62
CA VAL A 127 -10.17 4.31 -0.56
C VAL A 127 -8.69 3.98 -0.34
N HIS A 128 -8.16 4.30 0.83
CA HIS A 128 -6.78 4.01 1.21
C HIS A 128 -6.53 2.51 1.34
N VAL A 129 -7.29 1.82 2.19
CA VAL A 129 -7.09 0.40 2.51
C VAL A 129 -7.31 -0.51 1.30
N VAL A 130 -8.28 -0.20 0.42
CA VAL A 130 -8.45 -0.95 -0.84
C VAL A 130 -7.19 -0.84 -1.71
N SER A 131 -6.58 0.34 -1.79
CA SER A 131 -5.32 0.53 -2.51
C SER A 131 -4.19 -0.31 -1.88
N ASP A 132 -4.06 -0.27 -0.55
CA ASP A 132 -3.05 -1.02 0.19
C ASP A 132 -3.17 -2.54 0.01
N LEU A 133 -4.39 -3.09 0.03
CA LEU A 133 -4.61 -4.52 -0.16
C LEU A 133 -4.20 -5.02 -1.55
N HIS A 134 -4.05 -4.14 -2.54
CA HIS A 134 -3.54 -4.47 -3.86
C HIS A 134 -2.02 -4.24 -3.99
N GLN A 135 -1.34 -3.76 -2.96
CA GLN A 135 0.11 -3.73 -2.90
C GLN A 135 0.61 -5.08 -2.39
N PRO A 136 1.41 -5.84 -3.17
CA PRO A 136 1.76 -7.23 -2.85
C PRO A 136 2.42 -7.42 -1.49
N LEU A 137 3.23 -6.46 -1.06
CA LEU A 137 3.96 -6.55 0.20
C LEU A 137 3.13 -6.12 1.41
N HIS A 138 1.91 -5.59 1.20
CA HIS A 138 0.91 -5.39 2.25
C HIS A 138 0.14 -6.68 2.60
N ALA A 139 0.19 -7.71 1.77
CA ALA A 139 -0.09 -9.10 2.15
C ALA A 139 1.24 -9.77 2.58
N GLY A 140 1.98 -9.08 3.47
CA GLY A 140 3.38 -9.28 3.73
C GLY A 140 3.71 -10.52 4.58
N MET A 141 4.92 -11.04 4.40
CA MET A 141 5.45 -12.07 5.30
C MET A 141 5.87 -11.41 6.62
N PRO A 142 5.41 -11.91 7.78
CA PRO A 142 5.70 -11.28 9.08
C PRO A 142 7.18 -11.31 9.45
N GLN A 143 7.95 -12.32 8.99
CA GLN A 143 9.35 -12.51 9.34
C GLN A 143 10.31 -11.44 8.81
N ASP A 144 9.91 -10.69 7.79
CA ASP A 144 10.69 -9.58 7.23
C ASP A 144 9.86 -8.28 7.12
N ARG A 145 8.74 -8.24 7.83
CA ARG A 145 7.82 -7.11 7.87
C ARG A 145 7.38 -6.66 6.47
N GLY A 146 6.98 -7.65 5.64
CA GLY A 146 6.56 -7.38 4.27
C GLY A 146 7.67 -6.79 3.40
N GLY A 147 8.91 -7.23 3.57
CA GLY A 147 10.06 -6.79 2.80
C GLY A 147 10.74 -5.51 3.31
N ASN A 148 10.28 -4.93 4.43
CA ASN A 148 10.96 -3.77 5.04
C ASN A 148 12.37 -4.11 5.52
N ASP A 149 12.60 -5.34 5.94
CA ASP A 149 13.90 -5.81 6.42
C ASP A 149 14.79 -6.38 5.30
N ILE A 150 14.35 -6.31 4.04
CA ILE A 150 15.12 -6.74 2.88
C ILE A 150 15.81 -5.53 2.23
N PRO A 151 17.13 -5.33 2.45
CA PRO A 151 17.86 -4.21 1.88
C PRO A 151 18.03 -4.37 0.37
N ILE A 152 17.71 -3.32 -0.36
CA ILE A 152 17.79 -3.23 -1.83
C ILE A 152 18.62 -2.01 -2.22
N ILE A 153 19.32 -2.09 -3.35
CA ILE A 153 19.88 -0.94 -4.04
C ILE A 153 19.06 -0.72 -5.32
N TRP A 154 18.33 0.40 -5.37
CA TRP A 154 17.49 0.80 -6.48
C TRP A 154 18.16 1.92 -7.25
N PHE A 155 18.59 1.66 -8.49
CA PHE A 155 19.35 2.62 -9.32
C PHE A 155 20.50 3.32 -8.57
N GLY A 156 21.22 2.59 -7.71
CA GLY A 156 22.35 3.09 -6.93
C GLY A 156 22.00 3.65 -5.55
N GLU A 157 20.73 3.85 -5.22
CA GLU A 157 20.26 4.32 -3.92
C GLU A 157 19.94 3.14 -2.98
N GLN A 158 20.37 3.24 -1.72
CA GLN A 158 20.01 2.26 -0.70
C GLN A 158 18.56 2.46 -0.25
N THR A 159 17.80 1.36 -0.23
CA THR A 159 16.41 1.32 0.19
C THR A 159 16.07 -0.09 0.69
N ASN A 160 14.80 -0.43 0.82
CA ASN A 160 14.32 -1.77 1.10
C ASN A 160 13.30 -2.22 0.03
N LEU A 161 12.98 -3.51 0.04
CA LEU A 161 12.07 -4.09 -0.94
C LEU A 161 10.67 -3.48 -0.86
N HIS A 162 10.16 -3.25 0.35
CA HIS A 162 8.85 -2.65 0.57
C HIS A 162 8.76 -1.27 -0.08
N MET A 163 9.73 -0.39 0.20
CA MET A 163 9.79 0.95 -0.35
C MET A 163 9.92 0.98 -1.88
N VAL A 164 10.58 -0.03 -2.48
CA VAL A 164 10.62 -0.16 -3.95
C VAL A 164 9.21 -0.29 -4.51
N TRP A 165 8.36 -1.10 -3.88
CA TRP A 165 6.99 -1.34 -4.32
C TRP A 165 6.04 -0.21 -3.94
N ASP A 166 6.22 0.43 -2.80
CA ASP A 166 5.37 1.55 -2.39
C ASP A 166 5.58 2.80 -3.25
N GLU A 167 6.83 3.13 -3.56
CA GLU A 167 7.15 4.42 -4.16
C GLU A 167 8.03 4.32 -5.42
N LYS A 168 9.17 3.62 -5.28
CA LYS A 168 10.26 3.77 -6.25
C LYS A 168 9.90 3.35 -7.66
N ILE A 169 9.07 2.32 -7.83
CA ILE A 169 8.63 1.86 -9.15
C ILE A 169 7.82 2.96 -9.84
N ILE A 170 6.82 3.52 -9.15
CA ILE A 170 5.93 4.56 -9.71
C ILE A 170 6.70 5.87 -9.91
N ASP A 171 7.43 6.32 -8.90
CA ASP A 171 8.13 7.61 -8.94
C ASP A 171 9.28 7.64 -9.93
N SER A 172 9.84 6.46 -10.31
CA SER A 172 10.87 6.38 -11.34
C SER A 172 10.36 6.74 -12.73
N GLU A 173 9.05 6.72 -12.99
CA GLU A 173 8.44 7.17 -14.24
C GLU A 173 8.50 8.70 -14.41
N LYS A 174 8.67 9.44 -13.31
CA LYS A 174 8.72 10.91 -13.31
C LYS A 174 7.45 11.59 -13.87
N LEU A 175 6.32 10.88 -13.80
CA LEU A 175 5.01 11.38 -14.20
C LEU A 175 4.26 11.92 -12.97
N SER A 176 3.44 12.92 -13.16
CA SER A 176 2.39 13.27 -12.20
C SER A 176 1.36 12.13 -12.10
N TYR A 177 0.63 12.03 -10.99
CA TYR A 177 -0.38 10.99 -10.85
C TYR A 177 -1.46 11.03 -11.94
N THR A 178 -1.77 12.21 -12.47
CA THR A 178 -2.73 12.39 -13.56
C THR A 178 -2.21 11.89 -14.90
N GLU A 179 -0.97 12.21 -15.24
CA GLU A 179 -0.31 11.70 -16.44
C GLU A 179 -0.17 10.18 -16.40
N TYR A 180 0.20 9.64 -15.23
CA TYR A 180 0.28 8.20 -15.04
C TYR A 180 -1.07 7.51 -15.25
N VAL A 181 -2.15 8.08 -14.70
CA VAL A 181 -3.52 7.57 -14.92
C VAL A 181 -3.88 7.62 -16.41
N ASP A 182 -3.61 8.71 -17.10
CA ASP A 182 -3.94 8.81 -18.53
C ASP A 182 -3.14 7.80 -19.36
N PHE A 183 -1.95 7.44 -18.92
CA PHE A 183 -1.11 6.43 -19.55
C PHE A 183 -1.67 5.00 -19.37
N ILE A 184 -2.13 4.63 -18.14
CA ILE A 184 -2.59 3.26 -17.85
C ILE A 184 -4.10 3.05 -18.05
N TYR A 185 -4.90 4.11 -18.06
CA TYR A 185 -6.37 4.01 -18.12
C TYR A 185 -6.90 3.27 -19.36
N PRO A 186 -6.29 3.38 -20.55
CA PRO A 186 -6.71 2.58 -21.71
C PRO A 186 -6.65 1.07 -21.44
N VAL A 187 -5.58 0.60 -20.77
CA VAL A 187 -5.43 -0.82 -20.41
C VAL A 187 -6.50 -1.22 -19.38
N TYR A 188 -6.68 -0.39 -18.34
CA TYR A 188 -7.73 -0.61 -17.34
C TYR A 188 -9.12 -0.71 -18.00
N SER A 189 -9.46 0.17 -18.94
CA SER A 189 -10.77 0.20 -19.57
C SER A 189 -11.10 -1.08 -20.34
N ILE A 190 -10.11 -1.73 -20.94
CA ILE A 190 -10.25 -3.01 -21.64
C ILE A 190 -10.50 -4.16 -20.64
N HIS A 191 -9.83 -4.15 -19.51
CA HIS A 191 -9.87 -5.24 -18.54
C HIS A 191 -10.84 -4.99 -17.36
N LYS A 192 -11.54 -3.87 -17.35
CA LYS A 192 -12.41 -3.46 -16.24
C LYS A 192 -13.37 -4.55 -15.78
N SER A 193 -14.02 -5.27 -16.71
CA SER A 193 -14.98 -6.31 -16.36
C SER A 193 -14.37 -7.50 -15.61
N VAL A 194 -13.10 -7.80 -15.87
CA VAL A 194 -12.36 -8.87 -15.22
C VAL A 194 -11.81 -8.40 -13.86
N TRP A 195 -11.31 -7.16 -13.82
CA TRP A 195 -10.66 -6.59 -12.63
C TRP A 195 -11.65 -5.99 -11.61
N SER A 196 -12.94 -5.87 -11.93
CA SER A 196 -13.95 -5.33 -11.03
C SER A 196 -14.52 -6.37 -10.05
N ASN A 197 -13.71 -7.32 -9.62
CA ASN A 197 -14.09 -8.25 -8.57
C ASN A 197 -14.18 -7.54 -7.22
N THR A 198 -15.22 -7.82 -6.44
CA THR A 198 -15.47 -7.20 -5.14
C THR A 198 -15.20 -8.13 -3.95
N ASN A 199 -14.62 -9.29 -4.19
CA ASN A 199 -14.26 -10.23 -3.13
C ASN A 199 -12.89 -9.87 -2.54
N ILE A 200 -12.91 -9.36 -1.31
CA ILE A 200 -11.71 -8.92 -0.57
C ILE A 200 -10.66 -10.03 -0.45
N LEU A 201 -11.10 -11.28 -0.25
CA LEU A 201 -10.16 -12.41 -0.12
C LEU A 201 -9.44 -12.68 -1.44
N MET A 202 -10.11 -12.52 -2.58
CA MET A 202 -9.46 -12.64 -3.89
C MET A 202 -8.40 -11.56 -4.11
N TRP A 203 -8.63 -10.32 -3.67
CA TRP A 203 -7.61 -9.26 -3.75
C TRP A 203 -6.34 -9.63 -3.00
N ILE A 204 -6.50 -10.25 -1.82
CA ILE A 204 -5.35 -10.71 -1.05
C ILE A 204 -4.65 -11.89 -1.71
N GLU A 205 -5.41 -12.84 -2.26
CA GLU A 205 -4.83 -13.97 -2.99
C GLU A 205 -4.03 -13.49 -4.21
N GLU A 206 -4.53 -12.51 -4.97
CA GLU A 206 -3.82 -11.88 -6.08
C GLU A 206 -2.53 -11.21 -5.60
N SER A 207 -2.59 -10.46 -4.50
CA SER A 207 -1.42 -9.83 -3.88
C SER A 207 -0.40 -10.85 -3.39
N VAL A 208 -0.83 -11.96 -2.79
CA VAL A 208 0.04 -13.07 -2.36
C VAL A 208 0.73 -13.71 -3.55
N VAL A 209 0.00 -14.00 -4.62
CA VAL A 209 0.58 -14.60 -5.84
C VAL A 209 1.68 -13.69 -6.42
N LEU A 210 1.45 -12.38 -6.47
CA LEU A 210 2.44 -11.43 -6.96
C LEU A 210 3.60 -11.28 -5.97
N ARG A 211 3.33 -11.21 -4.67
CA ARG A 211 4.35 -11.21 -3.61
C ARG A 211 5.30 -12.40 -3.77
N ASP A 212 4.77 -13.59 -3.90
CA ASP A 212 5.59 -14.80 -3.98
C ASP A 212 6.49 -14.78 -5.24
N LYS A 213 6.01 -14.28 -6.38
CA LYS A 213 6.85 -14.03 -7.57
C LYS A 213 7.97 -13.01 -7.31
N ILE A 214 7.69 -11.95 -6.55
CA ILE A 214 8.69 -10.94 -6.15
C ILE A 214 9.81 -11.60 -5.36
N TYR A 215 9.45 -12.43 -4.37
CA TYR A 215 10.43 -13.14 -3.56
C TYR A 215 11.20 -14.19 -4.37
N GLU A 216 10.55 -14.94 -5.25
CA GLU A 216 11.21 -15.89 -6.16
C GLU A 216 12.24 -15.18 -7.05
N TYR A 217 11.90 -14.03 -7.60
CA TYR A 217 12.83 -13.22 -8.39
C TYR A 217 14.09 -12.86 -7.59
N LEU A 218 13.93 -12.43 -6.35
CA LEU A 218 15.04 -12.06 -5.47
C LEU A 218 15.92 -13.28 -5.10
N TYR A 219 15.32 -14.41 -4.83
CA TYR A 219 16.06 -15.64 -4.48
C TYR A 219 16.79 -16.22 -5.69
N ASP A 220 16.19 -16.22 -6.87
CA ASP A 220 16.81 -16.76 -8.08
C ASP A 220 17.97 -15.85 -8.57
N SER A 221 17.86 -14.56 -8.37
CA SER A 221 18.95 -13.61 -8.62
C SER A 221 20.15 -13.84 -7.70
N LYS A 222 19.95 -14.37 -6.48
CA LYS A 222 21.02 -14.77 -5.55
C LYS A 222 21.85 -15.93 -6.04
N LYS A 223 21.29 -16.84 -6.85
CA LYS A 223 22.05 -17.95 -7.46
C LYS A 223 23.06 -17.49 -8.51
N LYS A 224 22.93 -16.29 -9.06
CA LYS A 224 23.79 -15.78 -10.13
C LYS A 224 24.75 -14.66 -9.75
N ARG A 225 24.54 -13.92 -8.69
CA ARG A 225 25.42 -12.91 -8.05
C ARG A 225 24.63 -12.23 -6.93
N ASN A 226 25.29 -11.81 -5.84
CA ASN A 226 24.78 -10.97 -4.74
C ASN A 226 24.00 -9.73 -5.24
N LYS A 227 22.83 -9.89 -5.84
CA LYS A 227 22.08 -8.78 -6.39
C LYS A 227 21.04 -8.26 -5.38
N LYS A 228 21.52 -7.45 -4.47
CA LYS A 228 20.73 -6.42 -3.83
C LYS A 228 20.34 -5.29 -4.82
N TYR A 229 20.76 -5.40 -6.07
CA TYR A 229 20.57 -4.39 -7.10
C TYR A 229 19.33 -4.72 -7.92
N LEU A 230 18.31 -3.88 -7.81
CA LEU A 230 17.16 -3.89 -8.69
C LEU A 230 17.29 -2.71 -9.66
N GLU A 231 17.23 -3.02 -10.94
CA GLU A 231 17.45 -2.08 -12.03
C GLU A 231 16.21 -2.08 -12.96
N TYR A 232 16.37 -1.38 -14.07
CA TYR A 232 15.36 -1.21 -15.11
C TYR A 232 14.65 -2.52 -15.54
N LYS A 233 15.39 -3.63 -15.63
CA LYS A 233 14.81 -4.93 -15.98
C LYS A 233 13.79 -5.43 -14.96
N TYR A 234 14.06 -5.24 -13.67
CA TYR A 234 13.10 -5.61 -12.61
C TYR A 234 11.78 -4.87 -12.77
N ARG A 235 11.85 -3.57 -13.03
CA ARG A 235 10.66 -2.76 -13.26
C ARG A 235 9.83 -3.28 -14.44
N TYR A 236 10.47 -3.65 -15.54
CA TYR A 236 9.78 -4.21 -16.72
C TYR A 236 9.18 -5.59 -16.50
N ASP A 237 9.77 -6.40 -15.65
CA ASP A 237 9.28 -7.74 -15.38
C ASP A 237 8.00 -7.73 -14.51
N PHE A 238 7.66 -6.58 -13.87
CA PHE A 238 6.54 -6.43 -12.96
C PHE A 238 5.54 -5.30 -13.32
N LEU A 239 5.81 -4.51 -14.34
CA LEU A 239 4.89 -3.53 -14.92
C LEU A 239 4.25 -4.08 -16.20
#